data_ef53a4a1630c7f3be8c83416f92c0561
#
_entry.id   ef53a4a1630c7f3be8c83416f92c0561
#
_cell.length_a   1.000
_cell.length_b   1.000
_cell.length_c   1.000
_cell.angle_alpha   90.00
_cell.angle_beta   90.00
_cell.angle_gamma   90.00
#
_symmetry.space_group_name_H-M   'P 1'
#
loop_
_entity.id
_entity.type
_entity.pdbx_description
1 polymer ?
#
loop_
_entity_poly.entity_id
_entity_poly.type
_entity_poly.pdbx_seq_one_letter_code
_entity_poly.pdbx_strand_id
1 'polypeptide(L)'
;MNKNILIITPFFPPQTHAAVFRAFKLVKYLKRTGWNPIVLTVNRNYLYLEDPDLLDEVQDVPIYQANYIEPTLRGLRMLLGGEDTSLKAITAKAKTIGAQSKSTDTVTSNKQSLFGKFYKYILDRWIQVPDRFRFWERSAVRMGRKIIKEHDISIIYTTCLPFTSNRIGMRLKHLTGVKWVADFRDPTTYAKRMYSDYFPVFAKQKKIEQDTFKYADAITGLSGAYLNIFNDLYEGRYSNKSYFIP
;
A
#
# COMPACT_ATOMS: atom_id res chain seq x y z
N MET A 1 -7.97 6.53 -27.64
CA MET A 1 -7.50 5.67 -26.54
C MET A 1 -8.49 5.78 -25.39
N ASN A 2 -8.97 4.67 -24.88
CA ASN A 2 -9.84 4.63 -23.69
C ASN A 2 -9.08 5.25 -22.49
N LYS A 3 -9.77 6.08 -21.69
CA LYS A 3 -9.20 6.78 -20.54
C LYS A 3 -9.55 6.13 -19.19
N ASN A 4 -9.93 4.84 -19.20
CA ASN A 4 -10.24 4.12 -17.99
C ASN A 4 -8.96 3.59 -17.34
N ILE A 5 -8.73 3.92 -16.07
CA ILE A 5 -7.55 3.55 -15.31
C ILE A 5 -7.93 2.90 -13.98
N LEU A 6 -7.31 1.76 -13.66
CA LEU A 6 -7.50 1.07 -12.38
C LEU A 6 -6.34 1.39 -11.43
N ILE A 7 -6.65 2.05 -10.32
CA ILE A 7 -5.70 2.39 -9.26
C ILE A 7 -5.78 1.34 -8.16
N ILE A 8 -4.66 0.67 -7.89
CA ILE A 8 -4.58 -0.45 -6.93
C ILE A 8 -3.72 -0.02 -5.74
N THR A 9 -4.36 0.16 -4.61
CA THR A 9 -3.70 0.58 -3.36
C THR A 9 -4.48 0.07 -2.14
N PRO A 10 -3.83 -0.40 -1.07
CA PRO A 10 -4.54 -0.69 0.18
C PRO A 10 -4.87 0.58 0.97
N PHE A 11 -4.35 1.73 0.55
CA PHE A 11 -4.47 3.01 1.23
C PHE A 11 -5.36 3.97 0.43
N PHE A 12 -6.63 4.04 0.82
CA PHE A 12 -7.62 4.93 0.19
C PHE A 12 -8.64 5.39 1.23
N PRO A 13 -9.31 6.54 1.03
CA PRO A 13 -10.41 6.94 1.92
C PRO A 13 -11.40 5.80 2.20
N PRO A 14 -12.00 5.73 3.39
CA PRO A 14 -11.99 6.75 4.46
C PRO A 14 -10.76 6.76 5.38
N GLN A 15 -9.71 5.98 5.10
CA GLN A 15 -8.49 5.98 5.93
C GLN A 15 -7.80 7.36 5.89
N THR A 16 -7.26 7.81 7.04
CA THR A 16 -6.55 9.08 7.16
C THR A 16 -5.10 8.88 7.58
N HIS A 17 -4.21 8.77 6.64
CA HIS A 17 -2.76 8.81 6.90
C HIS A 17 -1.98 9.19 5.65
N ALA A 18 -0.70 9.54 5.79
CA ALA A 18 0.10 10.10 4.71
C ALA A 18 0.10 9.29 3.40
N ALA A 19 0.01 7.95 3.49
CA ALA A 19 0.02 7.11 2.30
C ALA A 19 -1.29 7.17 1.48
N VAL A 20 -2.40 7.60 2.09
CA VAL A 20 -3.69 7.75 1.40
C VAL A 20 -3.64 8.88 0.38
N PHE A 21 -3.01 10.01 0.75
CA PHE A 21 -3.09 11.24 -0.04
C PHE A 21 -2.46 11.10 -1.43
N ARG A 22 -1.49 10.21 -1.64
CA ARG A 22 -0.90 10.00 -2.97
C ARG A 22 -1.93 9.49 -3.97
N ALA A 23 -2.60 8.38 -3.66
CA ALA A 23 -3.61 7.79 -4.52
C ALA A 23 -4.87 8.69 -4.61
N PHE A 24 -5.29 9.27 -3.51
CA PHE A 24 -6.43 10.18 -3.44
C PHE A 24 -6.26 11.41 -4.33
N LYS A 25 -5.13 12.12 -4.22
CA LYS A 25 -4.82 13.26 -5.08
C LYS A 25 -4.70 12.87 -6.54
N LEU A 26 -4.07 11.71 -6.83
CA LEU A 26 -3.98 11.20 -8.20
C LEU A 26 -5.35 10.98 -8.82
N VAL A 27 -6.29 10.36 -8.09
CA VAL A 27 -7.67 10.15 -8.54
C VAL A 27 -8.34 11.48 -8.88
N LYS A 28 -8.26 12.47 -7.99
CA LYS A 28 -8.83 13.80 -8.22
C LYS A 28 -8.23 14.50 -9.43
N TYR A 29 -6.90 14.41 -9.60
CA TYR A 29 -6.21 15.02 -10.73
C TYR A 29 -6.60 14.35 -12.05
N LEU A 30 -6.61 13.02 -12.10
CA LEU A 30 -6.99 12.25 -13.28
C LEU A 30 -8.41 12.61 -13.75
N LYS A 31 -9.37 12.74 -12.85
CA LYS A 31 -10.72 13.18 -13.18
C LYS A 31 -10.73 14.56 -13.83
N ARG A 32 -9.99 15.54 -13.26
CA ARG A 32 -9.91 16.91 -13.81
C ARG A 32 -9.31 16.93 -15.23
N THR A 33 -8.49 15.92 -15.58
CA THR A 33 -7.88 15.78 -16.90
C THR A 33 -8.69 14.87 -17.85
N GLY A 34 -9.90 14.49 -17.46
CA GLY A 34 -10.84 13.73 -18.28
C GLY A 34 -10.53 12.23 -18.34
N TRP A 35 -9.86 11.70 -17.33
CA TRP A 35 -9.72 10.26 -17.11
C TRP A 35 -10.85 9.72 -16.24
N ASN A 36 -11.13 8.44 -16.35
CA ASN A 36 -12.09 7.71 -15.55
C ASN A 36 -11.35 6.78 -14.58
N PRO A 37 -10.92 7.25 -13.39
CA PRO A 37 -10.27 6.44 -12.41
C PRO A 37 -11.27 5.49 -11.73
N ILE A 38 -10.89 4.24 -11.58
CA ILE A 38 -11.54 3.23 -10.76
C ILE A 38 -10.53 2.80 -9.69
N VAL A 39 -10.97 2.58 -8.46
CA VAL A 39 -10.09 2.23 -7.35
C VAL A 39 -10.36 0.81 -6.88
N LEU A 40 -9.29 0.03 -6.69
CA LEU A 40 -9.30 -1.26 -6.01
C LEU A 40 -8.50 -1.16 -4.72
N THR A 41 -9.18 -1.32 -3.59
CA THR A 41 -8.60 -1.22 -2.25
C THR A 41 -8.95 -2.42 -1.38
N VAL A 42 -8.55 -2.40 -0.11
CA VAL A 42 -8.88 -3.43 0.89
C VAL A 42 -10.28 -3.19 1.48
N ASN A 43 -10.97 -4.26 1.86
CA ASN A 43 -12.31 -4.18 2.44
C ASN A 43 -12.33 -3.85 3.93
N ARG A 44 -11.17 -3.86 4.61
CA ARG A 44 -11.07 -3.61 6.05
C ARG A 44 -9.86 -2.73 6.37
N ASN A 45 -10.10 -1.80 7.26
CA ASN A 45 -9.05 -1.01 7.88
C ASN A 45 -8.72 -1.59 9.26
N TYR A 46 -7.50 -2.10 9.42
CA TYR A 46 -7.07 -2.69 10.70
C TYR A 46 -6.23 -1.75 11.56
N LEU A 47 -5.78 -0.60 11.04
CA LEU A 47 -4.70 0.14 11.70
C LEU A 47 -4.89 1.64 11.77
N TYR A 48 -5.79 2.23 11.00
CA TYR A 48 -5.82 3.66 10.82
C TYR A 48 -7.14 4.26 11.26
N LEU A 49 -7.09 5.50 11.69
CA LEU A 49 -8.28 6.30 11.88
C LEU A 49 -8.98 6.50 10.53
N GLU A 50 -10.28 6.69 10.57
CA GLU A 50 -11.10 6.94 9.41
C GLU A 50 -11.69 8.35 9.48
N ASP A 51 -11.77 8.98 8.32
CA ASP A 51 -12.42 10.25 8.08
C ASP A 51 -13.38 10.05 6.90
N PRO A 52 -14.67 9.88 7.17
CA PRO A 52 -15.68 9.70 6.13
C PRO A 52 -15.77 10.89 5.16
N ASP A 53 -15.48 12.11 5.61
CA ASP A 53 -15.58 13.33 4.80
C ASP A 53 -14.64 13.29 3.58
N LEU A 54 -13.54 12.52 3.66
CA LEU A 54 -12.66 12.30 2.51
C LEU A 54 -13.35 11.56 1.34
N LEU A 55 -14.40 10.78 1.60
CA LEU A 55 -15.16 10.11 0.55
C LEU A 55 -16.03 11.09 -0.24
N ASP A 56 -16.46 12.19 0.38
CA ASP A 56 -17.30 13.20 -0.27
C ASP A 56 -16.60 13.84 -1.47
N GLU A 57 -15.28 13.91 -1.41
CA GLU A 57 -14.48 14.46 -2.51
C GLU A 57 -14.31 13.51 -3.72
N VAL A 58 -14.70 12.25 -3.58
CA VAL A 58 -14.57 11.20 -4.61
C VAL A 58 -15.82 10.33 -4.75
N GLN A 59 -17.00 10.87 -4.42
CA GLN A 59 -18.29 10.15 -4.41
C GLN A 59 -18.64 9.48 -5.76
N ASP A 60 -18.21 10.07 -6.86
CA ASP A 60 -18.47 9.61 -8.21
C ASP A 60 -17.36 8.68 -8.77
N VAL A 61 -16.41 8.27 -7.94
CA VAL A 61 -15.36 7.31 -8.31
C VAL A 61 -15.77 5.91 -7.89
N PRO A 62 -15.85 4.94 -8.81
CA PRO A 62 -16.12 3.56 -8.44
C PRO A 62 -15.00 2.99 -7.56
N ILE A 63 -15.33 2.59 -6.32
CA ILE A 63 -14.40 2.02 -5.35
C ILE A 63 -14.77 0.57 -5.11
N TYR A 64 -13.88 -0.33 -5.48
CA TYR A 64 -14.00 -1.77 -5.25
C TYR A 64 -13.14 -2.19 -4.07
N GLN A 65 -13.69 -3.01 -3.20
CA GLN A 65 -13.01 -3.49 -2.01
C GLN A 65 -12.78 -4.99 -2.10
N ALA A 66 -11.52 -5.43 -2.12
CA ALA A 66 -11.17 -6.84 -2.11
C ALA A 66 -10.85 -7.34 -0.70
N ASN A 67 -11.21 -8.60 -0.42
CA ASN A 67 -11.02 -9.20 0.89
C ASN A 67 -9.55 -9.17 1.31
N TYR A 68 -9.32 -8.63 2.50
CA TYR A 68 -8.03 -8.59 3.17
C TYR A 68 -8.15 -9.11 4.59
N ILE A 69 -7.23 -9.95 4.98
CA ILE A 69 -7.08 -10.44 6.35
C ILE A 69 -5.68 -10.08 6.81
N GLU A 70 -5.60 -9.27 7.87
CA GLU A 70 -4.31 -8.95 8.46
C GLU A 70 -3.74 -10.17 9.18
N PRO A 71 -2.51 -10.60 8.87
CA PRO A 71 -1.93 -11.81 9.45
C PRO A 71 -1.35 -11.55 10.84
N THR A 72 -2.18 -11.09 11.77
CA THR A 72 -1.84 -10.82 13.17
C THR A 72 -2.90 -11.41 14.09
N LEU A 73 -2.57 -11.59 15.37
CA LEU A 73 -3.55 -12.00 16.40
C LEU A 73 -4.71 -10.99 16.47
N ARG A 74 -4.41 -9.71 16.27
CA ARG A 74 -5.44 -8.67 16.19
C ARG A 74 -6.36 -8.88 14.99
N GLY A 75 -5.79 -9.08 13.81
CA GLY A 75 -6.56 -9.34 12.59
C GLY A 75 -7.43 -10.59 12.71
N LEU A 76 -6.90 -11.65 13.32
CA LEU A 76 -7.66 -12.86 13.60
C LEU A 76 -8.81 -12.60 14.59
N ARG A 77 -8.56 -11.84 15.67
CA ARG A 77 -9.59 -11.47 16.64
C ARG A 77 -10.71 -10.65 16.00
N MET A 78 -10.36 -9.67 15.17
CA MET A 78 -11.34 -8.86 14.43
C MET A 78 -12.15 -9.69 13.44
N LEU A 79 -11.51 -10.69 12.81
CA LEU A 79 -12.18 -11.62 11.89
C LEU A 79 -13.24 -12.47 12.63
N LEU A 80 -12.97 -12.83 13.89
CA LEU A 80 -13.88 -13.61 14.75
C LEU A 80 -14.95 -12.75 15.44
N GLY A 81 -15.11 -11.49 15.04
CA GLY A 81 -16.12 -10.58 15.60
C GLY A 81 -15.70 -9.86 16.87
N GLY A 82 -14.42 -9.95 17.27
CA GLY A 82 -13.88 -9.20 18.40
C GLY A 82 -13.70 -7.71 18.08
N GLU A 83 -14.04 -6.85 19.06
CA GLU A 83 -13.82 -5.41 18.93
C GLU A 83 -12.33 -5.04 18.82
N ASP A 84 -12.03 -4.00 18.04
CA ASP A 84 -10.68 -3.43 17.95
C ASP A 84 -10.35 -2.59 19.19
N THR A 85 -9.82 -3.27 20.21
CA THR A 85 -9.42 -2.63 21.46
C THR A 85 -8.26 -1.64 21.30
N SER A 86 -7.49 -1.73 20.22
CA SER A 86 -6.35 -0.81 20.00
C SER A 86 -6.79 0.56 19.49
N LEU A 87 -7.82 0.64 18.66
CA LEU A 87 -8.42 1.92 18.25
C LEU A 87 -9.10 2.61 19.42
N LYS A 88 -9.84 1.87 20.26
CA LYS A 88 -10.41 2.40 21.51
C LYS A 88 -9.32 2.91 22.46
N ALA A 89 -8.18 2.23 22.56
CA ALA A 89 -7.05 2.68 23.39
C ALA A 89 -6.35 3.93 22.81
N ILE A 90 -6.23 4.05 21.50
CA ILE A 90 -5.66 5.23 20.83
C ILE A 90 -6.59 6.43 20.96
N THR A 91 -7.89 6.26 20.75
CA THR A 91 -8.89 7.33 20.90
C THR A 91 -9.06 7.74 22.35
N ALA A 92 -9.00 6.81 23.32
CA ALA A 92 -9.00 7.13 24.73
C ALA A 92 -7.76 7.95 25.13
N LYS A 93 -6.55 7.57 24.67
CA LYS A 93 -5.33 8.35 24.89
C LYS A 93 -5.39 9.74 24.23
N ALA A 94 -5.91 9.86 23.02
CA ALA A 94 -6.08 11.15 22.35
C ALA A 94 -7.04 12.08 23.12
N LYS A 95 -8.13 11.55 23.67
CA LYS A 95 -9.04 12.31 24.54
C LYS A 95 -8.40 12.73 25.87
N THR A 96 -7.49 11.91 26.43
CA THR A 96 -6.80 12.23 27.70
C THR A 96 -5.69 13.25 27.51
N ILE A 97 -5.00 13.25 26.35
CA ILE A 97 -3.98 14.24 26.01
C ILE A 97 -4.58 15.63 25.75
N GLY A 98 -5.83 15.70 25.26
CA GLY A 98 -6.56 16.97 25.13
C GLY A 98 -7.00 17.60 26.47
N ALA A 99 -6.92 16.88 27.58
CA ALA A 99 -7.39 17.32 28.89
C ALA A 99 -6.30 17.64 29.93
N GLN A 100 -5.02 17.29 29.69
CA GLN A 100 -3.94 17.60 30.65
C GLN A 100 -2.59 17.82 29.95
N SER A 101 -2.24 19.09 29.83
CA SER A 101 -0.83 19.49 29.73
C SER A 101 -0.23 19.50 31.13
N LYS A 102 0.38 18.44 31.59
CA LYS A 102 1.46 18.44 32.59
C LYS A 102 2.22 17.11 32.56
N SER A 103 3.51 17.28 32.41
CA SER A 103 4.61 16.34 32.45
C SER A 103 4.51 15.25 33.52
N THR A 104 4.76 14.03 33.14
CA THR A 104 5.69 13.13 33.85
C THR A 104 6.07 11.98 32.92
N ASP A 105 7.35 11.92 32.58
CA ASP A 105 8.00 10.79 31.95
C ASP A 105 7.91 9.55 32.85
N THR A 106 7.00 8.68 32.57
CA THR A 106 7.07 7.30 33.05
C THR A 106 7.32 6.39 31.85
N VAL A 107 8.59 6.12 31.60
CA VAL A 107 9.07 5.03 30.76
C VAL A 107 8.58 3.73 31.41
N THR A 108 7.37 3.28 31.06
CA THR A 108 6.95 1.92 31.32
C THR A 108 7.73 1.01 30.36
N SER A 109 8.81 0.43 30.84
CA SER A 109 9.53 -0.64 30.19
C SER A 109 8.56 -1.84 30.07
N ASN A 110 7.92 -1.92 28.91
CA ASN A 110 7.07 -3.03 28.56
C ASN A 110 7.98 -4.26 28.35
N LYS A 111 8.19 -5.07 29.39
CA LYS A 111 8.85 -6.38 29.28
C LYS A 111 8.01 -7.23 28.32
N GLN A 112 8.33 -7.15 27.02
CA GLN A 112 7.71 -8.04 26.04
C GLN A 112 8.00 -9.48 26.46
N SER A 113 6.93 -10.26 26.69
CA SER A 113 7.03 -11.70 26.96
C SER A 113 7.89 -12.38 25.90
N LEU A 114 8.68 -13.38 26.29
CA LEU A 114 9.46 -14.21 25.34
C LEU A 114 8.58 -14.77 24.22
N PHE A 115 7.35 -15.13 24.54
CA PHE A 115 6.34 -15.54 23.55
C PHE A 115 5.99 -14.41 22.58
N GLY A 116 5.85 -13.19 23.04
CA GLY A 116 5.58 -12.03 22.17
C GLY A 116 6.75 -11.74 21.20
N LYS A 117 8.00 -11.89 21.66
CA LYS A 117 9.19 -11.76 20.81
C LYS A 117 9.26 -12.85 19.75
N PHE A 118 9.01 -14.10 20.12
CA PHE A 118 8.98 -15.24 19.20
C PHE A 118 7.85 -15.12 18.17
N TYR A 119 6.67 -14.73 18.60
CA TYR A 119 5.53 -14.47 17.72
C TYR A 119 5.84 -13.38 16.71
N LYS A 120 6.39 -12.23 17.16
CA LYS A 120 6.82 -11.16 16.28
C LYS A 120 7.89 -11.63 15.30
N TYR A 121 8.86 -12.42 15.74
CA TYR A 121 9.88 -13.00 14.89
C TYR A 121 9.30 -13.84 13.74
N ILE A 122 8.31 -14.69 14.01
CA ILE A 122 7.63 -15.49 12.99
C ILE A 122 6.81 -14.61 12.05
N LEU A 123 6.06 -13.63 12.60
CA LEU A 123 5.29 -12.70 11.80
C LEU A 123 6.14 -11.96 10.79
N ASP A 124 7.21 -11.31 11.24
CA ASP A 124 8.03 -10.43 10.42
C ASP A 124 8.85 -11.21 9.37
N ARG A 125 9.20 -12.47 9.63
CA ARG A 125 10.09 -13.26 8.77
C ARG A 125 9.40 -14.25 7.86
N TRP A 126 8.20 -14.69 8.21
CA TRP A 126 7.51 -15.75 7.47
C TRP A 126 6.12 -15.37 7.03
N ILE A 127 5.34 -14.74 7.89
CA ILE A 127 3.92 -14.51 7.64
C ILE A 127 3.70 -13.22 6.84
N GLN A 128 4.40 -12.13 7.17
CA GLN A 128 4.26 -10.82 6.54
C GLN A 128 5.27 -10.58 5.41
N VAL A 129 5.59 -11.58 4.62
CA VAL A 129 6.55 -11.45 3.52
C VAL A 129 5.85 -11.46 2.18
N PRO A 130 6.04 -10.46 1.31
CA PRO A 130 7.00 -9.33 1.35
C PRO A 130 6.59 -8.20 2.29
N ASP A 131 5.32 -8.11 2.65
CA ASP A 131 4.71 -7.18 3.58
C ASP A 131 3.39 -7.75 4.13
N ARG A 132 2.76 -7.05 5.07
CA ARG A 132 1.54 -7.50 5.75
C ARG A 132 0.34 -7.69 4.82
N PHE A 133 0.32 -7.03 3.66
CA PHE A 133 -0.79 -7.11 2.70
C PHE A 133 -0.73 -8.35 1.79
N ARG A 134 0.20 -9.29 2.00
CA ARG A 134 0.34 -10.47 1.14
C ARG A 134 -0.96 -11.28 0.98
N PHE A 135 -1.81 -11.31 2.01
CA PHE A 135 -3.08 -12.05 1.96
C PHE A 135 -4.19 -11.32 1.18
N TRP A 136 -3.99 -10.06 0.85
CA TRP A 136 -4.84 -9.31 -0.08
C TRP A 136 -4.60 -9.69 -1.55
N GLU A 137 -3.42 -10.15 -1.92
CA GLU A 137 -2.99 -10.36 -3.30
C GLU A 137 -3.96 -11.22 -4.11
N ARG A 138 -4.38 -12.37 -3.58
CA ARG A 138 -5.25 -13.32 -4.33
C ARG A 138 -6.63 -12.72 -4.62
N SER A 139 -7.26 -12.10 -3.64
CA SER A 139 -8.57 -11.48 -3.78
C SER A 139 -8.51 -10.26 -4.70
N ALA A 140 -7.47 -9.43 -4.56
CA ALA A 140 -7.26 -8.26 -5.41
C ALA A 140 -7.00 -8.64 -6.88
N VAL A 141 -6.21 -9.68 -7.15
CA VAL A 141 -5.99 -10.14 -8.53
C VAL A 141 -7.28 -10.68 -9.14
N ARG A 142 -8.08 -11.46 -8.38
CA ARG A 142 -9.37 -11.96 -8.88
C ARG A 142 -10.32 -10.80 -9.20
N MET A 143 -10.49 -9.87 -8.29
CA MET A 143 -11.34 -8.69 -8.46
C MET A 143 -10.82 -7.76 -9.56
N GLY A 144 -9.52 -7.50 -9.60
CA GLY A 144 -8.89 -6.67 -10.62
C GLY A 144 -9.11 -7.18 -12.04
N ARG A 145 -9.03 -8.51 -12.25
CA ARG A 145 -9.38 -9.12 -13.56
C ARG A 145 -10.82 -8.84 -13.97
N LYS A 146 -11.75 -8.93 -13.01
CA LYS A 146 -13.16 -8.64 -13.25
C LYS A 146 -13.34 -7.17 -13.63
N ILE A 147 -12.79 -6.24 -12.86
CA ILE A 147 -12.85 -4.79 -13.10
C ILE A 147 -12.25 -4.44 -14.46
N ILE A 148 -11.08 -5.01 -14.81
CA ILE A 148 -10.41 -4.75 -16.08
C ILE A 148 -11.33 -5.09 -17.25
N LYS A 149 -12.06 -6.20 -17.18
CA LYS A 149 -13.00 -6.61 -18.23
C LYS A 149 -14.28 -5.78 -18.24
N GLU A 150 -14.85 -5.50 -17.06
CA GLU A 150 -16.15 -4.79 -16.95
C GLU A 150 -16.06 -3.31 -17.32
N HIS A 151 -14.93 -2.68 -17.01
CA HIS A 151 -14.73 -1.25 -17.26
C HIS A 151 -13.80 -0.97 -18.45
N ASP A 152 -13.44 -1.98 -19.23
CA ASP A 152 -12.51 -1.83 -20.36
C ASP A 152 -11.25 -1.03 -19.95
N ILE A 153 -10.57 -1.46 -18.91
CA ILE A 153 -9.41 -0.77 -18.34
C ILE A 153 -8.25 -0.79 -19.31
N SER A 154 -7.72 0.38 -19.65
CA SER A 154 -6.56 0.52 -20.53
C SER A 154 -5.22 0.52 -19.79
N ILE A 155 -5.21 0.97 -18.54
CA ILE A 155 -3.99 1.11 -17.72
C ILE A 155 -4.31 0.71 -16.27
N ILE A 156 -3.39 -0.02 -15.65
CA ILE A 156 -3.36 -0.19 -14.20
C ILE A 156 -2.23 0.64 -13.59
N TYR A 157 -2.49 1.18 -12.41
CA TYR A 157 -1.53 1.96 -11.63
C TYR A 157 -1.42 1.35 -10.24
N THR A 158 -0.20 1.10 -9.78
CA THR A 158 0.09 0.60 -8.43
C THR A 158 1.05 1.51 -7.72
N THR A 159 0.92 1.68 -6.41
CA THR A 159 1.86 2.46 -5.61
C THR A 159 2.60 1.58 -4.61
N CYS A 160 3.91 1.61 -4.63
CA CYS A 160 4.81 1.00 -3.66
C CYS A 160 5.22 2.06 -2.60
N LEU A 161 5.22 1.83 -1.30
CA LEU A 161 4.89 0.61 -0.59
C LEU A 161 3.36 0.50 -0.38
N PRO A 162 2.81 -0.68 -0.24
CA PRO A 162 3.45 -1.99 -0.04
C PRO A 162 3.90 -2.68 -1.33
N PHE A 163 4.87 -3.59 -1.24
CA PHE A 163 5.34 -4.42 -2.36
C PHE A 163 4.25 -5.31 -2.96
N THR A 164 3.29 -5.71 -2.13
CA THR A 164 2.13 -6.51 -2.57
C THR A 164 1.33 -5.80 -3.67
N SER A 165 1.20 -4.46 -3.64
CA SER A 165 0.54 -3.72 -4.73
C SER A 165 1.22 -3.96 -6.07
N ASN A 166 2.56 -3.90 -6.13
CA ASN A 166 3.30 -4.15 -7.37
C ASN A 166 3.20 -5.61 -7.82
N ARG A 167 3.16 -6.57 -6.89
CA ARG A 167 2.88 -7.98 -7.24
C ARG A 167 1.51 -8.16 -7.88
N ILE A 168 0.49 -7.48 -7.36
CA ILE A 168 -0.86 -7.48 -7.95
C ILE A 168 -0.79 -6.90 -9.37
N GLY A 169 -0.16 -5.73 -9.54
CA GLY A 169 0.01 -5.07 -10.84
C GLY A 169 0.70 -5.99 -11.87
N MET A 170 1.83 -6.58 -11.48
CA MET A 170 2.58 -7.51 -12.34
C MET A 170 1.73 -8.73 -12.75
N ARG A 171 1.01 -9.33 -11.79
CA ARG A 171 0.14 -10.50 -12.09
C ARG A 171 -1.01 -10.13 -13.00
N LEU A 172 -1.66 -8.99 -12.79
CA LEU A 172 -2.74 -8.52 -13.67
C LEU A 172 -2.23 -8.25 -15.07
N LYS A 173 -1.08 -7.57 -15.21
CA LYS A 173 -0.44 -7.38 -16.51
C LYS A 173 -0.19 -8.69 -17.24
N HIS A 174 0.41 -9.67 -16.57
CA HIS A 174 0.66 -10.99 -17.18
C HIS A 174 -0.62 -11.74 -17.58
N LEU A 175 -1.69 -11.57 -16.80
CA LEU A 175 -2.97 -12.29 -17.05
C LEU A 175 -3.87 -11.62 -18.08
N THR A 176 -3.74 -10.30 -18.30
CA THR A 176 -4.68 -9.52 -19.11
C THR A 176 -4.02 -8.75 -20.25
N GLY A 177 -2.69 -8.60 -20.23
CA GLY A 177 -1.94 -7.79 -21.20
C GLY A 177 -2.10 -6.27 -21.00
N VAL A 178 -2.88 -5.80 -20.00
CA VAL A 178 -3.11 -4.39 -19.75
C VAL A 178 -1.81 -3.65 -19.42
N LYS A 179 -1.69 -2.39 -19.81
CA LYS A 179 -0.53 -1.56 -19.48
C LYS A 179 -0.43 -1.33 -17.98
N TRP A 180 0.79 -1.32 -17.45
CA TRP A 180 1.03 -1.16 -16.03
C TRP A 180 2.03 -0.04 -15.73
N VAL A 181 1.60 0.92 -14.91
CA VAL A 181 2.40 1.98 -14.32
C VAL A 181 2.66 1.63 -12.86
N ALA A 182 3.92 1.56 -12.46
CA ALA A 182 4.33 1.32 -11.08
C ALA A 182 4.93 2.58 -10.46
N ASP A 183 4.32 3.05 -9.38
CA ASP A 183 4.73 4.26 -8.67
C ASP A 183 5.56 3.92 -7.43
N PHE A 184 6.71 4.58 -7.30
CA PHE A 184 7.59 4.46 -6.13
C PHE A 184 7.61 5.77 -5.35
N ARG A 185 7.01 5.76 -4.16
CA ARG A 185 7.02 6.91 -3.26
C ARG A 185 8.35 7.13 -2.58
N ASP A 186 9.11 6.06 -2.39
CA ASP A 186 10.38 6.03 -1.69
C ASP A 186 11.38 5.17 -2.47
N PRO A 187 12.70 5.48 -2.39
CA PRO A 187 13.73 4.68 -3.02
C PRO A 187 13.93 3.38 -2.23
N THR A 188 13.05 2.43 -2.47
CA THR A 188 12.85 1.27 -1.62
C THR A 188 14.12 0.51 -1.30
N THR A 189 14.94 0.04 -2.25
CA THR A 189 16.17 -0.70 -1.91
C THR A 189 17.31 0.15 -1.39
N TYR A 190 17.21 1.44 -1.42
CA TYR A 190 18.21 2.36 -0.88
C TYR A 190 17.93 2.74 0.59
N ALA A 191 16.66 2.80 0.98
CA ALA A 191 16.26 3.26 2.30
C ALA A 191 16.26 2.12 3.32
N LYS A 192 17.37 1.90 4.03
CA LYS A 192 17.52 0.83 5.05
C LYS A 192 16.35 0.68 6.04
N ARG A 193 15.60 1.75 6.30
CA ARG A 193 14.42 1.72 7.17
C ARG A 193 13.22 0.95 6.63
N MET A 194 13.20 0.70 5.32
CA MET A 194 12.06 0.10 4.63
C MET A 194 12.21 -1.38 4.37
N TYR A 195 13.35 -1.94 4.76
CA TYR A 195 13.66 -3.35 4.60
C TYR A 195 13.62 -4.09 5.91
N SER A 196 13.43 -5.38 5.76
CA SER A 196 13.79 -6.31 6.79
C SER A 196 15.32 -6.46 6.86
N ASP A 197 15.91 -6.36 8.05
CA ASP A 197 17.31 -6.73 8.29
C ASP A 197 17.55 -8.22 8.08
N TYR A 198 16.50 -9.00 7.93
CA TYR A 198 16.56 -10.43 7.65
C TYR A 198 16.74 -10.69 6.17
N PHE A 199 17.92 -11.14 5.78
CA PHE A 199 18.34 -11.30 4.39
C PHE A 199 17.33 -11.99 3.47
N PRO A 200 16.67 -13.12 3.82
CA PRO A 200 15.69 -13.75 2.91
C PRO A 200 14.47 -12.89 2.60
N VAL A 201 14.01 -12.07 3.55
CA VAL A 201 12.89 -11.13 3.32
C VAL A 201 13.36 -10.00 2.43
N PHE A 202 14.54 -9.43 2.73
CA PHE A 202 15.16 -8.41 1.91
C PHE A 202 15.37 -8.87 0.47
N ALA A 203 15.94 -10.05 0.27
CA ALA A 203 16.15 -10.61 -1.07
C ALA A 203 14.84 -10.74 -1.86
N LYS A 204 13.75 -11.12 -1.20
CA LYS A 204 12.43 -11.22 -1.82
C LYS A 204 11.87 -9.83 -2.17
N GLN A 205 12.00 -8.84 -1.30
CA GLN A 205 11.59 -7.47 -1.55
C GLN A 205 12.37 -6.87 -2.71
N LYS A 206 13.70 -7.04 -2.72
CA LYS A 206 14.59 -6.62 -3.81
C LYS A 206 14.21 -7.28 -5.14
N LYS A 207 13.90 -8.58 -5.11
CA LYS A 207 13.44 -9.30 -6.31
C LYS A 207 12.13 -8.71 -6.86
N ILE A 208 11.17 -8.37 -6.00
CA ILE A 208 9.91 -7.75 -6.43
C ILE A 208 10.17 -6.37 -7.03
N GLU A 209 11.07 -5.58 -6.47
CA GLU A 209 11.46 -4.29 -7.04
C GLU A 209 12.09 -4.48 -8.43
N GLN A 210 13.07 -5.37 -8.57
CA GLN A 210 13.70 -5.68 -9.85
C GLN A 210 12.70 -6.16 -10.90
N ASP A 211 11.78 -7.04 -10.53
CA ASP A 211 10.73 -7.53 -11.43
C ASP A 211 9.75 -6.41 -11.80
N THR A 212 9.46 -5.49 -10.85
CA THR A 212 8.65 -4.30 -11.15
C THR A 212 9.32 -3.43 -12.21
N PHE A 213 10.60 -3.10 -12.04
CA PHE A 213 11.35 -2.34 -13.04
C PHE A 213 11.43 -3.06 -14.39
N LYS A 214 11.57 -4.38 -14.39
CA LYS A 214 11.63 -5.18 -15.61
C LYS A 214 10.30 -5.17 -16.37
N TYR A 215 9.18 -5.41 -15.69
CA TYR A 215 7.90 -5.73 -16.33
C TYR A 215 6.91 -4.57 -16.40
N ALA A 216 7.01 -3.51 -15.60
CA ALA A 216 6.17 -2.34 -15.75
C ALA A 216 6.43 -1.63 -17.09
N ASP A 217 5.38 -1.07 -17.69
CA ASP A 217 5.50 -0.26 -18.92
C ASP A 217 6.05 1.14 -18.61
N ALA A 218 5.71 1.68 -17.43
CA ALA A 218 6.27 2.93 -16.93
C ALA A 218 6.50 2.85 -15.42
N ILE A 219 7.51 3.57 -14.97
CA ILE A 219 7.85 3.77 -13.56
C ILE A 219 7.64 5.24 -13.23
N THR A 220 7.01 5.52 -12.11
CA THR A 220 6.91 6.90 -11.62
C THR A 220 7.54 7.03 -10.24
N GLY A 221 8.07 8.20 -9.95
CA GLY A 221 8.70 8.51 -8.67
C GLY A 221 8.27 9.88 -8.16
N LEU A 222 8.26 10.03 -6.83
CA LEU A 222 7.86 11.25 -6.14
C LEU A 222 8.87 12.40 -6.28
N SER A 223 10.13 12.08 -6.64
CA SER A 223 11.22 13.05 -6.72
C SER A 223 12.18 12.64 -7.83
N GLY A 224 12.73 13.62 -8.55
CA GLY A 224 13.81 13.39 -9.51
C GLY A 224 15.04 12.76 -8.85
N ALA A 225 15.35 13.15 -7.60
CA ALA A 225 16.45 12.55 -6.83
C ALA A 225 16.24 11.04 -6.60
N TYR A 226 15.00 10.59 -6.35
CA TYR A 226 14.69 9.17 -6.20
C TYR A 226 14.85 8.40 -7.51
N LEU A 227 14.44 9.02 -8.62
CA LEU A 227 14.66 8.41 -9.94
C LEU A 227 16.14 8.30 -10.29
N ASN A 228 16.96 9.28 -9.90
CA ASN A 228 18.42 9.21 -10.06
C ASN A 228 19.01 8.05 -9.26
N ILE A 229 18.58 7.84 -8.01
CA ILE A 229 19.01 6.69 -7.19
C ILE A 229 18.69 5.37 -7.90
N PHE A 230 17.48 5.23 -8.45
CA PHE A 230 17.12 4.04 -9.23
C PHE A 230 17.93 3.93 -10.54
N ASN A 231 18.18 5.06 -11.19
CA ASN A 231 18.99 5.08 -12.40
C ASN A 231 20.41 4.59 -12.13
N ASP A 232 21.03 5.06 -11.05
CA ASP A 232 22.36 4.61 -10.63
C ASP A 232 22.35 3.12 -10.23
N LEU A 233 21.33 2.70 -9.46
CA LEU A 233 21.18 1.32 -8.97
C LEU A 233 21.01 0.31 -10.13
N TYR A 234 20.37 0.72 -11.21
CA TYR A 234 20.06 -0.11 -12.38
C TYR A 234 20.87 0.29 -13.63
N GLU A 235 21.95 1.06 -13.48
CA GLU A 235 22.90 1.41 -14.54
C GLU A 235 22.20 2.04 -15.76
N GLY A 236 21.24 2.92 -15.55
CA GLY A 236 20.49 3.61 -16.59
C GLY A 236 19.50 2.75 -17.39
N ARG A 237 19.44 1.45 -17.12
CA ARG A 237 18.67 0.46 -17.92
C ARG A 237 17.19 0.79 -18.10
N TYR A 238 16.58 1.52 -17.16
CA TYR A 238 15.15 1.83 -17.14
C TYR A 238 14.84 3.33 -17.23
N SER A 239 15.83 4.16 -17.54
CA SER A 239 15.68 5.62 -17.62
C SER A 239 14.63 6.04 -18.65
N ASN A 240 14.54 5.32 -19.77
CA ASN A 240 13.60 5.59 -20.86
C ASN A 240 12.11 5.40 -20.51
N LYS A 241 11.82 4.76 -19.38
CA LYS A 241 10.45 4.54 -18.90
C LYS A 241 10.21 5.03 -17.47
N SER A 242 11.13 5.83 -16.94
CA SER A 242 11.07 6.41 -15.60
C SER A 242 10.69 7.89 -15.67
N TYR A 243 9.62 8.29 -14.97
CA TYR A 243 9.04 9.62 -15.06
C TYR A 243 8.84 10.19 -13.66
N PHE A 244 9.12 11.50 -13.51
CA PHE A 244 8.80 12.23 -12.30
C PHE A 244 7.31 12.65 -12.32
N ILE A 245 6.59 12.33 -11.25
CA ILE A 245 5.23 12.82 -10.99
C ILE A 245 5.18 13.31 -9.54
N PRO A 246 5.00 14.63 -9.31
CA PRO A 246 5.02 15.24 -7.97
C PRO A 246 3.83 14.83 -7.09
#